data_67676134a1374a8793f47400b80ce8c0
#
_entry.id   67676134a1374a8793f47400b80ce8c0
#
_cell.length_a   1.000
_cell.length_b   1.000
_cell.length_c   1.000
_cell.angle_alpha   90.00
_cell.angle_beta   90.00
_cell.angle_gamma   90.00
#
_symmetry.space_group_name_H-M   'P 1'
#
loop_
_entity.id
_entity.type
_entity.pdbx_description
1 polymer ?
#
loop_
_entity_poly.entity_id
_entity_poly.type
_entity_poly.pdbx_seq_one_letter_code
_entity_poly.pdbx_strand_id
1 'polypeptide(L)'
;MKIFIVIFDTLRKDHTGQIYGNSWIKTPNFDNFAKDTIVFKKAYPESLPTIPVRRSIHTGIRTFPFNHKLPDLRTDDMVQTPGWAPIPPYHIHLAEYMRKEGYVTSFITSTYHQFKPNMNFHLGFDQWNWIRGHETDKYRVKYREGKSKLKKLLKEYASDKDHQAAVYQKHFLNPYLGNVQERSKEEDYFPAQTFNKAIEFVKDTESFKKVCCVIDEFDPHEPWDPPEKYLNMYVDKNFNGKKTIQPAYSTNLNYLTKEELKYMRASYAGEVSLCDTWFGFFIEELKKMNIYDDSLIFLISDHGHSIGEHDATGKIPSHLYPELVDIPFMIKPPHKFKGPKLIEKTYVYNHDILPTIFGFLQKKKLDVFEGIDLSVFVEEKDQLIEDRNYVTCGFGAYTLYKDDSYALITSNDKSYQKLFDMTKDEDWNIDIAKSNPDVCNELYEKIKHDAKDDLLIKDVSKFKAVLDWYRESNKI
;
A
#
# COMPACT_ATOMS: atom_id res chain seq x y z
N MET A 1 14.55 -4.80 -22.93
CA MET A 1 14.20 -4.92 -21.51
C MET A 1 12.70 -4.69 -21.37
N LYS A 2 11.99 -5.57 -20.70
CA LYS A 2 10.59 -5.35 -20.24
C LYS A 2 10.61 -4.86 -18.81
N ILE A 3 9.62 -4.07 -18.40
CA ILE A 3 9.53 -3.47 -17.07
C ILE A 3 8.19 -3.84 -16.45
N PHE A 4 8.21 -4.39 -15.25
CA PHE A 4 7.02 -4.72 -14.48
C PHE A 4 7.10 -4.04 -13.12
N ILE A 5 6.07 -3.30 -12.75
CA ILE A 5 5.94 -2.64 -11.44
C ILE A 5 4.75 -3.29 -10.75
N VAL A 6 5.04 -4.16 -9.77
CA VAL A 6 4.01 -4.87 -9.00
C VAL A 6 3.83 -4.15 -7.67
N ILE A 7 2.63 -3.65 -7.44
CA ILE A 7 2.23 -2.91 -6.25
C ILE A 7 1.14 -3.73 -5.55
N PHE A 8 1.30 -4.00 -4.27
CA PHE A 8 0.26 -4.55 -3.41
C PHE A 8 -0.21 -3.47 -2.44
N ASP A 9 -1.53 -3.29 -2.31
CA ASP A 9 -2.08 -2.38 -1.31
C ASP A 9 -2.01 -3.00 0.08
N THR A 10 -1.57 -2.24 1.06
CA THR A 10 -1.47 -2.66 2.47
C THR A 10 -0.58 -3.87 2.76
N LEU A 11 0.30 -4.29 1.86
CA LEU A 11 1.21 -5.40 2.13
C LEU A 11 2.28 -4.98 3.15
N ARG A 12 2.18 -5.52 4.36
CA ARG A 12 3.10 -5.24 5.47
C ARG A 12 4.45 -5.94 5.27
N LYS A 13 5.53 -5.26 5.62
CA LYS A 13 6.88 -5.85 5.60
C LYS A 13 7.01 -7.05 6.53
N ASP A 14 6.43 -6.99 7.73
CA ASP A 14 6.45 -8.09 8.71
C ASP A 14 5.56 -9.30 8.32
N HIS A 15 4.83 -9.20 7.22
CA HIS A 15 4.09 -10.28 6.59
C HIS A 15 4.71 -10.72 5.24
N THR A 16 5.94 -10.28 4.94
CA THR A 16 6.60 -10.57 3.66
C THR A 16 7.84 -11.44 3.88
N GLY A 17 7.63 -12.73 4.13
CA GLY A 17 8.61 -13.82 4.08
C GLY A 17 9.88 -13.73 4.93
N GLN A 18 10.71 -14.76 4.76
CA GLN A 18 11.96 -14.94 5.49
C GLN A 18 12.99 -13.85 5.19
N ILE A 19 12.95 -13.27 3.99
CA ILE A 19 13.90 -12.23 3.56
C ILE A 19 13.83 -10.98 4.46
N TYR A 20 12.67 -10.74 5.08
CA TYR A 20 12.47 -9.68 6.06
C TYR A 20 12.48 -10.18 7.52
N GLY A 21 12.81 -11.47 7.76
CA GLY A 21 12.88 -12.07 9.08
C GLY A 21 11.61 -12.81 9.54
N ASN A 22 10.61 -12.95 8.66
CA ASN A 22 9.27 -13.45 9.02
C ASN A 22 9.08 -14.91 8.58
N SER A 23 9.54 -15.88 9.38
CA SER A 23 9.42 -17.31 9.04
C SER A 23 8.02 -17.90 9.28
N TRP A 24 7.16 -17.19 9.99
CA TRP A 24 5.82 -17.66 10.36
C TRP A 24 4.82 -17.53 9.20
N ILE A 25 4.96 -16.51 8.34
CA ILE A 25 4.12 -16.30 7.18
C ILE A 25 4.50 -17.21 6.01
N LYS A 26 3.52 -17.69 5.27
CA LYS A 26 3.72 -18.62 4.15
C LYS A 26 3.70 -17.88 2.82
N THR A 27 4.87 -17.36 2.47
CA THR A 27 5.10 -16.58 1.23
C THR A 27 6.32 -17.09 0.47
N PRO A 28 6.31 -18.37 0.04
CA PRO A 28 7.48 -19.00 -0.59
C PRO A 28 7.85 -18.36 -1.95
N ASN A 29 6.90 -17.75 -2.64
CA ASN A 29 7.17 -17.12 -3.94
C ASN A 29 7.86 -15.77 -3.79
N PHE A 30 7.48 -14.96 -2.78
CA PHE A 30 8.23 -13.75 -2.43
C PHE A 30 9.65 -14.10 -2.00
N ASP A 31 9.84 -15.14 -1.18
CA ASP A 31 11.17 -15.60 -0.78
C ASP A 31 11.98 -16.14 -1.95
N ASN A 32 11.36 -16.84 -2.91
CA ASN A 32 12.05 -17.29 -4.12
C ASN A 32 12.41 -16.12 -5.04
N PHE A 33 11.52 -15.15 -5.21
CA PHE A 33 11.79 -13.94 -5.99
C PHE A 33 12.92 -13.11 -5.38
N ALA A 34 12.98 -13.00 -4.05
CA ALA A 34 14.02 -12.28 -3.34
C ALA A 34 15.44 -12.78 -3.68
N LYS A 35 15.61 -14.07 -4.02
CA LYS A 35 16.92 -14.64 -4.40
C LYS A 35 17.53 -14.00 -5.63
N ASP A 36 16.72 -13.36 -6.46
CA ASP A 36 17.16 -12.70 -7.69
C ASP A 36 17.08 -11.17 -7.58
N THR A 37 16.98 -10.61 -6.36
CA THR A 37 16.66 -9.20 -6.15
C THR A 37 17.65 -8.45 -5.26
N ILE A 38 17.62 -7.14 -5.40
CA ILE A 38 18.11 -6.18 -4.40
C ILE A 38 16.94 -5.92 -3.46
N VAL A 39 17.15 -6.08 -2.15
CA VAL A 39 16.13 -5.97 -1.11
C VAL A 39 16.47 -4.81 -0.18
N PHE A 40 15.58 -3.84 -0.07
CA PHE A 40 15.76 -2.69 0.80
C PHE A 40 15.08 -2.94 2.15
N LYS A 41 15.84 -2.81 3.25
CA LYS A 41 15.33 -3.02 4.61
C LYS A 41 14.63 -1.78 5.18
N LYS A 42 14.98 -0.59 4.68
CA LYS A 42 14.44 0.69 5.14
C LYS A 42 13.64 1.37 4.02
N ALA A 43 12.46 0.79 3.70
CA ALA A 43 11.56 1.32 2.68
C ALA A 43 10.28 1.89 3.31
N TYR A 44 9.87 3.08 2.87
CA TYR A 44 8.78 3.85 3.45
C TYR A 44 7.92 4.53 2.37
N PRO A 45 6.61 4.71 2.57
CA PRO A 45 5.84 5.68 1.81
C PRO A 45 6.22 7.10 2.25
N GLU A 46 6.23 8.05 1.31
CA GLU A 46 6.45 9.46 1.64
C GLU A 46 5.18 10.18 2.11
N SER A 47 4.04 9.58 1.80
CA SER A 47 2.70 10.07 2.13
C SER A 47 1.72 8.91 2.24
N LEU A 48 0.57 9.12 2.87
CA LEU A 48 -0.49 8.15 3.09
C LEU A 48 -1.87 8.77 2.80
N PRO A 49 -2.89 7.96 2.52
CA PRO A 49 -2.84 6.53 2.21
C PRO A 49 -2.75 6.26 0.69
N THR A 50 -3.41 5.27 0.19
CA THR A 50 -3.47 4.69 -1.16
C THR A 50 -3.21 5.65 -2.34
N ILE A 51 -4.02 6.71 -2.52
CA ILE A 51 -3.92 7.64 -3.65
C ILE A 51 -2.71 8.57 -3.57
N PRO A 52 -2.39 9.22 -2.43
CA PRO A 52 -1.18 10.03 -2.29
C PRO A 52 0.10 9.27 -2.68
N VAL A 53 0.29 8.05 -2.17
CA VAL A 53 1.45 7.21 -2.50
C VAL A 53 1.50 6.90 -4.00
N ARG A 54 0.38 6.47 -4.57
CA ARG A 54 0.34 6.12 -6.00
C ARG A 54 0.62 7.31 -6.92
N ARG A 55 0.21 8.52 -6.50
CA ARG A 55 0.57 9.73 -7.25
C ARG A 55 2.08 9.88 -7.35
N SER A 56 2.80 9.71 -6.25
CA SER A 56 4.25 9.83 -6.24
C SER A 56 4.93 8.72 -7.06
N ILE A 57 4.40 7.48 -7.04
CA ILE A 57 4.89 6.38 -7.90
C ILE A 57 4.72 6.72 -9.38
N HIS A 58 3.55 7.23 -9.79
CA HIS A 58 3.24 7.48 -11.19
C HIS A 58 3.89 8.75 -11.74
N THR A 59 4.31 9.68 -10.91
CA THR A 59 4.86 10.97 -11.36
C THR A 59 6.33 11.18 -11.00
N GLY A 60 6.87 10.43 -10.01
CA GLY A 60 8.19 10.69 -9.43
C GLY A 60 8.26 11.97 -8.58
N ILE A 61 7.09 12.59 -8.30
CA ILE A 61 6.95 13.82 -7.53
C ILE A 61 6.27 13.49 -6.20
N ARG A 62 6.83 13.96 -5.10
CA ARG A 62 6.26 13.77 -3.76
C ARG A 62 4.88 14.41 -3.65
N THR A 63 4.01 13.76 -2.92
CA THR A 63 2.69 14.30 -2.58
C THR A 63 2.71 15.10 -1.27
N PHE A 64 3.53 14.64 -0.29
CA PHE A 64 3.85 15.42 0.90
C PHE A 64 4.69 16.66 0.51
N PRO A 65 4.47 17.85 1.07
CA PRO A 65 3.70 18.17 2.29
C PRO A 65 2.21 18.49 2.10
N PHE A 66 1.57 18.14 1.01
CA PHE A 66 0.16 18.38 0.71
C PHE A 66 -0.22 19.86 0.50
N ASN A 67 0.72 20.68 0.05
CA ASN A 67 0.55 22.12 -0.18
C ASN A 67 -0.36 22.45 -1.38
N HIS A 68 -0.85 21.44 -2.09
CA HIS A 68 -1.79 21.65 -3.16
C HIS A 68 -3.15 22.04 -2.59
N LYS A 69 -3.69 23.17 -3.03
CA LYS A 69 -5.10 23.47 -2.83
C LYS A 69 -5.88 22.30 -3.41
N LEU A 70 -6.46 21.47 -2.53
CA LEU A 70 -7.35 20.41 -2.97
C LEU A 70 -8.44 21.09 -3.79
N PRO A 71 -8.67 20.70 -5.05
CA PRO A 71 -9.87 21.14 -5.73
C PRO A 71 -11.05 20.75 -4.84
N ASP A 72 -12.07 21.57 -4.84
CA ASP A 72 -13.32 21.33 -4.11
C ASP A 72 -14.06 20.18 -4.80
N LEU A 73 -13.47 18.97 -4.71
CA LEU A 73 -13.97 17.77 -5.35
C LEU A 73 -15.10 17.24 -4.48
N ARG A 74 -16.31 17.42 -4.95
CA ARG A 74 -17.44 16.58 -4.57
C ARG A 74 -17.16 15.17 -5.10
N THR A 75 -16.44 14.38 -4.33
CA THR A 75 -16.15 13.00 -4.67
C THR A 75 -17.18 12.11 -3.98
N ASP A 76 -17.64 11.10 -4.68
CA ASP A 76 -18.34 9.95 -4.07
C ASP A 76 -17.40 9.15 -3.17
N ASP A 77 -16.12 9.51 -3.13
CA ASP A 77 -15.13 8.91 -2.28
C ASP A 77 -15.15 9.57 -0.90
N MET A 78 -15.38 8.79 0.15
CA MET A 78 -15.42 9.29 1.53
C MET A 78 -14.03 9.65 2.06
N VAL A 79 -12.95 9.23 1.39
CA VAL A 79 -11.59 9.54 1.77
C VAL A 79 -11.23 10.93 1.27
N GLN A 80 -11.49 11.93 2.09
CA GLN A 80 -11.15 13.34 1.82
C GLN A 80 -9.91 13.77 2.62
N THR A 81 -8.85 12.99 2.55
CA THR A 81 -7.59 13.34 3.21
C THR A 81 -6.75 14.24 2.30
N PRO A 82 -5.88 15.08 2.86
CA PRO A 82 -4.88 15.82 2.10
C PRO A 82 -4.07 14.89 1.19
N GLY A 83 -3.82 15.33 -0.04
CA GLY A 83 -3.16 14.53 -1.08
C GLY A 83 -4.08 13.58 -1.85
N TRP A 84 -5.29 13.30 -1.38
CA TRP A 84 -6.29 12.48 -2.06
C TRP A 84 -6.99 13.29 -3.17
N ALA A 85 -6.29 13.45 -4.27
CA ALA A 85 -6.75 14.22 -5.41
C ALA A 85 -6.25 13.59 -6.71
N PRO A 86 -6.91 13.85 -7.85
CA PRO A 86 -6.43 13.41 -9.15
C PRO A 86 -4.99 13.83 -9.41
N ILE A 87 -4.25 13.03 -10.17
CA ILE A 87 -2.97 13.48 -10.70
C ILE A 87 -3.24 14.73 -11.56
N PRO A 88 -2.58 15.86 -11.27
CA PRO A 88 -2.78 17.06 -12.06
C PRO A 88 -2.47 16.81 -13.55
N PRO A 89 -3.29 17.32 -14.49
CA PRO A 89 -3.12 17.01 -15.91
C PRO A 89 -1.84 17.60 -16.54
N TYR A 90 -1.15 18.49 -15.82
CA TYR A 90 0.15 19.02 -16.22
C TYR A 90 1.35 18.22 -15.68
N HIS A 91 1.12 17.22 -14.80
CA HIS A 91 2.15 16.28 -14.41
C HIS A 91 2.28 15.19 -15.47
N ILE A 92 3.50 14.94 -15.92
CA ILE A 92 3.79 13.85 -16.84
C ILE A 92 3.75 12.54 -16.06
N HIS A 93 3.02 11.57 -16.60
CA HIS A 93 2.86 10.26 -15.99
C HIS A 93 3.98 9.30 -16.38
N LEU A 94 4.21 8.28 -15.57
CA LEU A 94 5.10 7.16 -15.86
C LEU A 94 4.87 6.61 -17.28
N ALA A 95 3.62 6.38 -17.66
CA ALA A 95 3.29 5.88 -18.99
C ALA A 95 3.78 6.78 -20.12
N GLU A 96 3.63 8.10 -19.96
CA GLU A 96 4.07 9.07 -20.98
C GLU A 96 5.59 9.11 -21.09
N TYR A 97 6.32 9.00 -19.95
CA TYR A 97 7.77 8.87 -19.97
C TYR A 97 8.20 7.58 -20.69
N MET A 98 7.55 6.45 -20.38
CA MET A 98 7.88 5.17 -21.00
C MET A 98 7.57 5.16 -22.50
N ARG A 99 6.45 5.75 -22.92
CA ARG A 99 6.11 5.88 -24.35
C ARG A 99 7.13 6.71 -25.11
N LYS A 100 7.65 7.82 -24.53
CA LYS A 100 8.75 8.61 -25.12
C LYS A 100 10.01 7.75 -25.33
N GLU A 101 10.24 6.76 -24.47
CA GLU A 101 11.35 5.82 -24.61
C GLU A 101 11.02 4.64 -25.55
N GLY A 102 9.84 4.63 -26.17
CA GLY A 102 9.39 3.63 -27.13
C GLY A 102 8.85 2.34 -26.52
N TYR A 103 8.35 2.42 -25.29
CA TYR A 103 7.66 1.30 -24.63
C TYR A 103 6.19 1.26 -24.99
N VAL A 104 5.66 0.05 -25.16
CA VAL A 104 4.22 -0.23 -25.08
C VAL A 104 3.85 -0.33 -23.62
N THR A 105 2.79 0.36 -23.20
CA THR A 105 2.48 0.56 -21.78
C THR A 105 1.12 -0.01 -21.42
N SER A 106 1.03 -0.70 -20.27
CA SER A 106 -0.23 -1.19 -19.71
C SER A 106 -0.36 -0.85 -18.24
N PHE A 107 -1.60 -0.61 -17.81
CA PHE A 107 -2.00 -0.43 -16.43
C PHE A 107 -3.12 -1.41 -16.09
N ILE A 108 -2.85 -2.32 -15.16
CA ILE A 108 -3.79 -3.34 -14.71
C ILE A 108 -3.97 -3.18 -13.22
N THR A 109 -5.19 -2.93 -12.77
CA THR A 109 -5.42 -2.65 -11.36
C THR A 109 -6.77 -3.13 -10.86
N SER A 110 -6.80 -3.57 -9.59
CA SER A 110 -8.00 -3.81 -8.80
C SER A 110 -8.31 -2.64 -7.83
N THR A 111 -7.41 -1.65 -7.75
CA THR A 111 -7.54 -0.46 -6.88
C THR A 111 -8.59 0.51 -7.41
N TYR A 112 -9.84 0.35 -7.00
CA TYR A 112 -10.99 1.12 -7.53
C TYR A 112 -10.93 2.62 -7.23
N HIS A 113 -10.22 3.04 -6.19
CA HIS A 113 -10.00 4.45 -5.83
C HIS A 113 -9.36 5.26 -6.96
N GLN A 114 -8.56 4.64 -7.83
CA GLN A 114 -7.93 5.31 -8.97
C GLN A 114 -8.93 5.76 -10.05
N PHE A 115 -10.17 5.24 -9.98
CA PHE A 115 -11.26 5.53 -10.91
C PHE A 115 -12.48 6.17 -10.24
N LYS A 116 -12.40 6.49 -8.94
CA LYS A 116 -13.53 7.01 -8.18
C LYS A 116 -13.22 8.41 -7.59
N PRO A 117 -13.67 9.50 -8.21
CA PRO A 117 -14.41 9.58 -9.47
C PRO A 117 -13.55 9.28 -10.69
N ASN A 118 -12.54 10.06 -10.98
CA ASN A 118 -11.47 9.87 -11.96
C ASN A 118 -10.23 10.52 -11.40
N MET A 119 -9.24 9.71 -11.10
CA MET A 119 -7.99 10.17 -10.50
C MET A 119 -6.85 10.31 -11.52
N ASN A 120 -7.13 10.16 -12.81
CA ASN A 120 -6.21 10.33 -13.94
C ASN A 120 -5.10 9.28 -14.05
N PHE A 121 -5.12 8.20 -13.26
CA PHE A 121 -4.04 7.19 -13.27
C PHE A 121 -3.89 6.43 -14.59
N HIS A 122 -4.96 6.31 -15.37
CA HIS A 122 -4.96 5.63 -16.66
C HIS A 122 -4.39 6.48 -17.82
N LEU A 123 -4.15 7.78 -17.58
CA LEU A 123 -3.66 8.67 -18.63
C LEU A 123 -2.27 8.24 -19.11
N GLY A 124 -2.08 8.32 -20.42
CA GLY A 124 -0.81 8.02 -21.09
C GLY A 124 -0.56 6.54 -21.35
N PHE A 125 -1.29 5.60 -20.72
CA PHE A 125 -1.16 4.18 -21.03
C PHE A 125 -1.80 3.84 -22.39
N ASP A 126 -1.14 2.92 -23.13
CA ASP A 126 -1.69 2.40 -24.41
C ASP A 126 -2.86 1.45 -24.15
N GLN A 127 -2.84 0.72 -23.03
CA GLN A 127 -3.90 -0.17 -22.57
C GLN A 127 -4.07 -0.05 -21.07
N TRP A 128 -5.30 -0.17 -20.58
CA TRP A 128 -5.56 -0.30 -19.15
C TRP A 128 -6.77 -1.20 -18.88
N ASN A 129 -6.69 -1.93 -17.76
CA ASN A 129 -7.72 -2.85 -17.29
C ASN A 129 -8.03 -2.58 -15.82
N TRP A 130 -9.29 -2.40 -15.51
CA TRP A 130 -9.78 -2.23 -14.15
C TRP A 130 -10.57 -3.46 -13.73
N ILE A 131 -10.02 -4.22 -12.78
CA ILE A 131 -10.67 -5.35 -12.13
C ILE A 131 -11.67 -4.79 -11.11
N ARG A 132 -12.95 -5.07 -11.32
CA ARG A 132 -14.07 -4.48 -10.59
C ARG A 132 -14.48 -5.31 -9.40
N GLY A 133 -14.99 -4.63 -8.35
CA GLY A 133 -15.78 -5.26 -7.29
C GLY A 133 -15.15 -5.23 -5.91
N HIS A 134 -13.96 -4.68 -5.75
CA HIS A 134 -13.32 -4.58 -4.43
C HIS A 134 -14.04 -3.56 -3.53
N GLU A 135 -14.05 -3.80 -2.23
CA GLU A 135 -14.54 -2.89 -1.18
C GLU A 135 -15.90 -2.24 -1.51
N THR A 136 -15.95 -0.90 -1.62
CA THR A 136 -17.17 -0.14 -1.92
C THR A 136 -17.34 0.18 -3.40
N ASP A 137 -16.63 -0.50 -4.29
CA ASP A 137 -16.84 -0.32 -5.74
C ASP A 137 -18.30 -0.59 -6.11
N LYS A 138 -18.92 0.36 -6.79
CA LYS A 138 -20.32 0.26 -7.26
C LYS A 138 -20.41 -0.64 -8.51
N TYR A 139 -19.87 -1.85 -8.41
CA TYR A 139 -19.85 -2.81 -9.53
C TYR A 139 -21.20 -3.49 -9.71
N ARG A 140 -21.83 -3.94 -8.62
CA ARG A 140 -23.13 -4.55 -8.64
C ARG A 140 -24.14 -3.78 -7.80
N VAL A 141 -25.37 -3.65 -8.31
CA VAL A 141 -26.42 -2.83 -7.65
C VAL A 141 -26.97 -3.49 -6.40
N LYS A 142 -27.00 -4.83 -6.35
CA LYS A 142 -27.59 -5.55 -5.21
C LYS A 142 -27.09 -6.99 -5.10
N TYR A 143 -27.18 -7.50 -3.88
CA TYR A 143 -26.98 -8.91 -3.58
C TYR A 143 -28.14 -9.74 -4.16
N ARG A 144 -27.83 -10.71 -5.05
CA ARG A 144 -28.83 -11.47 -5.82
C ARG A 144 -29.53 -12.55 -5.00
N GLU A 145 -28.82 -13.15 -4.04
CA GLU A 145 -29.37 -14.27 -3.23
C GLU A 145 -30.37 -13.82 -2.15
N GLY A 146 -30.76 -12.56 -2.18
CA GLY A 146 -31.81 -12.00 -1.35
C GLY A 146 -31.36 -11.38 -0.04
N LYS A 147 -32.17 -10.45 0.46
CA LYS A 147 -31.90 -9.66 1.67
C LYS A 147 -31.70 -10.52 2.94
N SER A 148 -32.31 -11.70 3.02
CA SER A 148 -32.19 -12.58 4.19
C SER A 148 -30.81 -13.17 4.33
N LYS A 149 -30.23 -13.67 3.24
CA LYS A 149 -28.84 -14.22 3.25
C LYS A 149 -27.83 -13.12 3.52
N LEU A 150 -27.96 -11.96 2.87
CA LEU A 150 -27.10 -10.81 3.15
C LEU A 150 -27.14 -10.39 4.62
N LYS A 151 -28.34 -10.30 5.24
CA LYS A 151 -28.45 -10.00 6.68
C LYS A 151 -27.73 -11.03 7.55
N LYS A 152 -27.79 -12.31 7.18
CA LYS A 152 -27.08 -13.38 7.90
C LYS A 152 -25.56 -13.17 7.84
N LEU A 153 -25.01 -12.93 6.64
CA LEU A 153 -23.58 -12.68 6.46
C LEU A 153 -23.13 -11.40 7.19
N LEU A 154 -23.88 -10.31 7.09
CA LEU A 154 -23.55 -9.07 7.82
C LEU A 154 -23.59 -9.27 9.35
N LYS A 155 -24.45 -10.16 9.86
CA LYS A 155 -24.47 -10.53 11.28
C LYS A 155 -23.26 -11.39 11.66
N GLU A 156 -22.77 -12.22 10.76
CA GLU A 156 -21.60 -13.08 10.97
C GLU A 156 -20.31 -12.28 10.99
N TYR A 157 -20.16 -11.28 10.10
CA TYR A 157 -18.92 -10.55 9.88
C TYR A 157 -18.78 -9.24 10.64
N ALA A 158 -19.88 -8.58 11.02
CA ALA A 158 -19.85 -7.31 11.73
C ALA A 158 -19.96 -7.49 13.25
N SER A 159 -19.34 -6.61 14.00
CA SER A 159 -19.36 -6.58 15.46
C SER A 159 -20.81 -6.50 16.00
N ASP A 160 -21.04 -7.13 17.16
CA ASP A 160 -22.26 -6.97 17.96
C ASP A 160 -22.02 -6.26 19.29
N LYS A 161 -20.78 -5.85 19.55
CA LYS A 161 -20.33 -5.21 20.79
C LYS A 161 -20.33 -3.70 20.72
N ASP A 162 -20.06 -3.14 19.53
CA ASP A 162 -20.03 -1.72 19.29
C ASP A 162 -20.88 -1.36 18.07
N HIS A 163 -21.90 -0.52 18.30
CA HIS A 163 -22.83 -0.13 17.25
C HIS A 163 -22.16 0.69 16.13
N GLN A 164 -21.22 1.58 16.48
CA GLN A 164 -20.54 2.43 15.49
C GLN A 164 -19.61 1.61 14.61
N ALA A 165 -18.83 0.71 15.23
CA ALA A 165 -18.00 -0.24 14.49
C ALA A 165 -18.85 -1.12 13.56
N ALA A 166 -19.98 -1.63 14.03
CA ALA A 166 -20.88 -2.42 13.21
C ALA A 166 -21.47 -1.66 12.01
N VAL A 167 -21.82 -0.39 12.19
CA VAL A 167 -22.31 0.48 11.10
C VAL A 167 -21.19 0.70 10.07
N TYR A 168 -19.98 1.03 10.53
CA TYR A 168 -18.81 1.18 9.66
C TYR A 168 -18.54 -0.10 8.85
N GLN A 169 -18.42 -1.24 9.51
CA GLN A 169 -18.17 -2.52 8.87
C GLN A 169 -19.24 -2.87 7.82
N LYS A 170 -20.53 -2.69 8.15
CA LYS A 170 -21.65 -2.98 7.23
C LYS A 170 -21.64 -2.06 6.01
N HIS A 171 -21.16 -0.83 6.15
CA HIS A 171 -21.04 0.09 5.01
C HIS A 171 -20.12 -0.50 3.93
N PHE A 172 -18.99 -1.05 4.30
CA PHE A 172 -18.03 -1.68 3.38
C PHE A 172 -18.51 -3.07 2.93
N LEU A 173 -18.95 -3.90 3.87
CA LEU A 173 -19.35 -5.28 3.60
C LEU A 173 -20.58 -5.39 2.69
N ASN A 174 -21.52 -4.47 2.78
CA ASN A 174 -22.77 -4.57 2.03
C ASN A 174 -22.56 -4.54 0.50
N PRO A 175 -21.85 -3.55 -0.10
CA PRO A 175 -21.52 -3.59 -1.52
C PRO A 175 -20.54 -4.72 -1.86
N TYR A 176 -19.52 -4.94 -1.04
CA TYR A 176 -18.50 -5.96 -1.26
C TYR A 176 -19.09 -7.36 -1.43
N LEU A 177 -19.92 -7.81 -0.48
CA LEU A 177 -20.58 -9.12 -0.54
C LEU A 177 -21.47 -9.27 -1.79
N GLY A 178 -22.08 -8.17 -2.24
CA GLY A 178 -22.81 -8.13 -3.51
C GLY A 178 -21.91 -8.32 -4.72
N ASN A 179 -20.72 -7.75 -4.68
CA ASN A 179 -19.74 -7.81 -5.76
C ASN A 179 -19.14 -9.21 -5.91
N VAL A 180 -18.83 -9.88 -4.79
CA VAL A 180 -18.09 -11.17 -4.76
C VAL A 180 -18.98 -12.40 -4.66
N GLN A 181 -20.32 -12.25 -4.67
CA GLN A 181 -21.26 -13.34 -4.45
C GLN A 181 -21.21 -14.49 -5.49
N GLU A 182 -20.55 -14.27 -6.62
CA GLU A 182 -20.40 -15.26 -7.70
C GLU A 182 -19.05 -15.98 -7.65
N ARG A 183 -18.18 -15.68 -6.70
CA ARG A 183 -16.91 -16.41 -6.51
C ARG A 183 -17.19 -17.89 -6.25
N SER A 184 -16.57 -18.78 -7.01
CA SER A 184 -16.74 -20.23 -6.92
C SER A 184 -15.43 -21.01 -6.92
N LYS A 185 -14.37 -20.40 -7.45
CA LYS A 185 -13.03 -20.95 -7.55
C LYS A 185 -11.98 -19.86 -7.31
N GLU A 186 -10.75 -20.27 -7.13
CA GLU A 186 -9.67 -19.34 -6.77
C GLU A 186 -9.39 -18.27 -7.83
N GLU A 187 -9.57 -18.64 -9.12
CA GLU A 187 -9.40 -17.69 -10.22
C GLU A 187 -10.43 -16.56 -10.23
N ASP A 188 -11.48 -16.64 -9.41
CA ASP A 188 -12.48 -15.59 -9.25
C ASP A 188 -12.06 -14.51 -8.22
N TYR A 189 -10.95 -14.72 -7.50
CA TYR A 189 -10.41 -13.75 -6.55
C TYR A 189 -9.57 -12.69 -7.25
N PHE A 190 -9.45 -11.51 -6.64
CA PHE A 190 -8.83 -10.35 -7.29
C PHE A 190 -7.37 -10.57 -7.68
N PRO A 191 -6.47 -11.12 -6.83
CA PRO A 191 -5.10 -11.37 -7.23
C PRO A 191 -5.02 -12.28 -8.47
N ALA A 192 -5.88 -13.31 -8.52
CA ALA A 192 -5.95 -14.20 -9.68
C ALA A 192 -6.36 -13.46 -10.95
N GLN A 193 -7.39 -12.63 -10.89
CA GLN A 193 -7.87 -11.86 -12.03
C GLN A 193 -6.82 -10.85 -12.51
N THR A 194 -6.19 -10.14 -11.59
CA THR A 194 -5.17 -9.12 -11.88
C THR A 194 -3.95 -9.75 -12.56
N PHE A 195 -3.39 -10.83 -12.00
CA PHE A 195 -2.22 -11.47 -12.59
C PHE A 195 -2.53 -12.22 -13.89
N ASN A 196 -3.72 -12.81 -14.05
CA ASN A 196 -4.14 -13.38 -15.33
C ASN A 196 -4.22 -12.30 -16.41
N LYS A 197 -4.75 -11.11 -16.12
CA LYS A 197 -4.76 -9.99 -17.07
C LYS A 197 -3.36 -9.51 -17.42
N ALA A 198 -2.44 -9.50 -16.45
CA ALA A 198 -1.04 -9.18 -16.70
C ALA A 198 -0.39 -10.20 -17.65
N ILE A 199 -0.65 -11.49 -17.46
CA ILE A 199 -0.15 -12.57 -18.33
C ILE A 199 -0.76 -12.46 -19.74
N GLU A 200 -2.06 -12.19 -19.88
CA GLU A 200 -2.68 -11.92 -21.18
C GLU A 200 -1.95 -10.78 -21.91
N PHE A 201 -1.75 -9.65 -21.26
CA PHE A 201 -1.03 -8.52 -21.85
C PHE A 201 0.40 -8.87 -22.27
N VAL A 202 1.13 -9.63 -21.44
CA VAL A 202 2.50 -10.06 -21.77
C VAL A 202 2.50 -10.97 -23.01
N LYS A 203 1.54 -11.88 -23.14
CA LYS A 203 1.36 -12.76 -24.31
C LYS A 203 1.03 -11.95 -25.58
N ASP A 204 0.11 -11.00 -25.47
CA ASP A 204 -0.28 -10.13 -26.59
C ASP A 204 0.88 -9.24 -27.08
N THR A 205 1.83 -8.95 -26.17
CA THR A 205 2.99 -8.10 -26.44
C THR A 205 4.31 -8.87 -26.53
N GLU A 206 4.27 -10.20 -26.79
CA GLU A 206 5.48 -11.03 -26.82
C GLU A 206 6.51 -10.54 -27.84
N SER A 207 6.06 -10.12 -29.03
CA SER A 207 6.91 -9.61 -30.10
C SER A 207 7.57 -8.26 -29.81
N PHE A 208 7.10 -7.51 -28.81
CA PHE A 208 7.64 -6.20 -28.45
C PHE A 208 8.83 -6.34 -27.51
N LYS A 209 9.95 -5.72 -27.86
CA LYS A 209 11.17 -5.70 -27.02
C LYS A 209 11.04 -4.79 -25.79
N LYS A 210 10.23 -3.73 -25.90
CA LYS A 210 10.04 -2.70 -24.87
C LYS A 210 8.57 -2.70 -24.43
N VAL A 211 8.33 -3.20 -23.22
CA VAL A 211 7.02 -3.25 -22.60
C VAL A 211 7.15 -2.73 -21.17
N CYS A 212 6.25 -1.89 -20.73
CA CYS A 212 6.14 -1.42 -19.36
C CYS A 212 4.72 -1.68 -18.84
N CYS A 213 4.59 -2.52 -17.82
CA CYS A 213 3.31 -2.87 -17.21
C CYS A 213 3.32 -2.51 -15.72
N VAL A 214 2.35 -1.70 -15.30
CA VAL A 214 2.03 -1.49 -13.89
C VAL A 214 0.92 -2.46 -13.52
N ILE A 215 1.19 -3.32 -12.54
CA ILE A 215 0.27 -4.32 -11.98
C ILE A 215 0.00 -3.88 -10.55
N ASP A 216 -1.16 -3.29 -10.32
CA ASP A 216 -1.53 -2.66 -9.05
C ASP A 216 -2.69 -3.44 -8.42
N GLU A 217 -2.33 -4.38 -7.55
CA GLU A 217 -3.25 -5.27 -6.86
C GLU A 217 -3.71 -4.64 -5.54
N PHE A 218 -5.02 -4.61 -5.33
CA PHE A 218 -5.59 -4.02 -4.13
C PHE A 218 -5.54 -4.96 -2.92
N ASP A 219 -5.55 -6.29 -3.12
CA ASP A 219 -5.26 -7.22 -2.02
C ASP A 219 -3.77 -7.11 -1.63
N PRO A 220 -3.43 -7.27 -0.33
CA PRO A 220 -4.27 -7.71 0.79
C PRO A 220 -5.04 -6.60 1.54
N HIS A 221 -5.58 -5.58 0.86
CA HIS A 221 -6.49 -4.61 1.48
C HIS A 221 -7.80 -5.28 1.96
N GLU A 222 -8.36 -4.83 3.05
CA GLU A 222 -9.65 -5.33 3.55
C GLU A 222 -10.81 -5.09 2.54
N PRO A 223 -11.87 -5.92 2.55
CA PRO A 223 -12.21 -7.02 3.47
C PRO A 223 -11.40 -8.30 3.23
N TRP A 224 -10.96 -8.96 4.29
CA TRP A 224 -10.10 -10.15 4.21
C TRP A 224 -10.93 -11.45 4.22
N ASP A 225 -11.20 -12.00 3.05
CA ASP A 225 -11.94 -13.25 2.87
C ASP A 225 -11.23 -14.24 1.93
N PRO A 226 -9.96 -14.61 2.26
CA PRO A 226 -9.18 -15.50 1.43
C PRO A 226 -9.87 -16.87 1.26
N PRO A 227 -9.58 -17.62 0.17
CA PRO A 227 -9.99 -19.01 0.06
C PRO A 227 -9.62 -19.81 1.31
N GLU A 228 -10.49 -20.75 1.71
CA GLU A 228 -10.32 -21.53 2.97
C GLU A 228 -8.94 -22.17 3.10
N LYS A 229 -8.34 -22.63 2.01
CA LYS A 229 -7.00 -23.24 2.06
C LYS A 229 -5.92 -22.30 2.60
N TYR A 230 -6.02 -20.98 2.34
CA TYR A 230 -5.09 -20.00 2.85
C TYR A 230 -5.44 -19.58 4.28
N LEU A 231 -6.72 -19.35 4.56
CA LEU A 231 -7.19 -19.05 5.91
C LEU A 231 -6.79 -20.16 6.90
N ASN A 232 -6.95 -21.43 6.52
CA ASN A 232 -6.64 -22.59 7.33
C ASN A 232 -5.15 -22.77 7.65
N MET A 233 -4.25 -22.01 7.02
CA MET A 233 -2.83 -21.98 7.39
C MET A 233 -2.58 -21.24 8.70
N TYR A 234 -3.50 -20.34 9.11
CA TYR A 234 -3.27 -19.38 10.20
C TYR A 234 -4.38 -19.36 11.26
N VAL A 235 -5.61 -19.73 10.90
CA VAL A 235 -6.74 -19.71 11.83
C VAL A 235 -6.62 -20.81 12.86
N ASP A 236 -6.97 -20.51 14.11
CA ASP A 236 -7.10 -21.53 15.15
C ASP A 236 -8.24 -22.49 14.79
N LYS A 237 -7.95 -23.79 14.77
CA LYS A 237 -8.93 -24.84 14.47
C LYS A 237 -10.12 -24.87 15.45
N ASN A 238 -9.93 -24.33 16.66
CA ASN A 238 -10.97 -24.23 17.69
C ASN A 238 -11.66 -22.88 17.69
N PHE A 239 -11.43 -22.03 16.68
CA PHE A 239 -12.06 -20.72 16.61
C PHE A 239 -13.58 -20.85 16.63
N ASN A 240 -14.19 -20.14 17.59
CA ASN A 240 -15.64 -20.08 17.77
C ASN A 240 -16.07 -18.64 18.10
N GLY A 241 -15.85 -17.75 17.15
CA GLY A 241 -16.19 -16.34 17.26
C GLY A 241 -16.80 -15.80 15.98
N LYS A 242 -16.98 -14.49 15.91
CA LYS A 242 -17.36 -13.83 14.66
C LYS A 242 -16.17 -13.79 13.69
N LYS A 243 -16.47 -14.07 12.44
CA LYS A 243 -15.52 -14.04 11.34
C LYS A 243 -15.31 -12.60 10.85
N THR A 244 -14.70 -11.75 11.68
CA THR A 244 -14.50 -10.34 11.33
C THR A 244 -13.48 -10.22 10.20
N ILE A 245 -13.95 -9.94 8.99
CA ILE A 245 -13.13 -9.77 7.79
C ILE A 245 -12.91 -8.28 7.42
N GLN A 246 -13.66 -7.39 8.03
CA GLN A 246 -13.57 -5.93 7.85
C GLN A 246 -13.28 -5.27 9.19
N PRO A 247 -12.11 -4.65 9.40
CA PRO A 247 -11.86 -3.86 10.60
C PRO A 247 -12.73 -2.59 10.61
N ALA A 248 -13.08 -2.12 11.80
CA ALA A 248 -13.44 -0.71 11.96
C ALA A 248 -12.16 0.09 12.18
N TYR A 249 -12.02 1.26 11.57
CA TYR A 249 -10.86 2.13 11.82
C TYR A 249 -11.02 2.78 13.20
N SER A 250 -10.24 2.31 14.17
CA SER A 250 -10.43 2.67 15.56
C SER A 250 -9.14 2.54 16.37
N THR A 251 -8.96 3.44 17.34
CA THR A 251 -7.99 3.33 18.44
C THR A 251 -8.58 2.68 19.68
N ASN A 252 -9.78 2.11 19.56
CA ASN A 252 -10.46 1.38 20.63
C ASN A 252 -10.89 0.02 20.10
N LEU A 253 -10.25 -1.04 20.59
CA LEU A 253 -10.48 -2.41 20.16
C LEU A 253 -11.64 -3.12 20.88
N ASN A 254 -12.42 -2.42 21.73
CA ASN A 254 -13.55 -3.01 22.47
C ASN A 254 -14.66 -3.59 21.57
N TYR A 255 -14.63 -3.31 20.28
CA TYR A 255 -15.56 -3.89 19.31
C TYR A 255 -15.18 -5.34 18.90
N LEU A 256 -14.02 -5.83 19.34
CA LEU A 256 -13.51 -7.18 19.08
C LEU A 256 -13.25 -7.95 20.38
N THR A 257 -13.37 -9.28 20.34
CA THR A 257 -12.70 -10.17 21.30
C THR A 257 -11.25 -10.40 20.88
N LYS A 258 -10.45 -10.98 21.78
CA LYS A 258 -9.09 -11.42 21.45
C LYS A 258 -9.08 -12.49 20.35
N GLU A 259 -10.06 -13.38 20.35
CA GLU A 259 -10.22 -14.45 19.36
C GLU A 259 -10.63 -13.89 18.00
N GLU A 260 -11.53 -12.91 17.96
CA GLU A 260 -11.94 -12.20 16.74
C GLU A 260 -10.78 -11.41 16.12
N LEU A 261 -9.95 -10.78 16.96
CA LEU A 261 -8.73 -10.11 16.49
C LEU A 261 -7.72 -11.12 15.91
N LYS A 262 -7.53 -12.28 16.53
CA LYS A 262 -6.70 -13.36 15.99
C LYS A 262 -7.23 -13.87 14.66
N TYR A 263 -8.55 -14.05 14.54
CA TYR A 263 -9.17 -14.46 13.28
C TYR A 263 -8.93 -13.43 12.18
N MET A 264 -9.09 -12.14 12.48
CA MET A 264 -8.83 -11.04 11.54
C MET A 264 -7.37 -11.03 11.06
N ARG A 265 -6.41 -11.22 11.97
CA ARG A 265 -4.98 -11.39 11.64
C ARG A 265 -4.73 -12.62 10.75
N ALA A 266 -5.38 -13.74 11.05
CA ALA A 266 -5.29 -14.96 10.24
C ALA A 266 -5.86 -14.76 8.84
N SER A 267 -6.97 -14.02 8.73
CA SER A 267 -7.59 -13.68 7.43
C SER A 267 -6.65 -12.82 6.58
N TYR A 268 -6.07 -11.77 7.16
CA TYR A 268 -5.08 -10.95 6.49
C TYR A 268 -3.85 -11.78 6.03
N ALA A 269 -3.31 -12.61 6.89
CA ALA A 269 -2.19 -13.50 6.54
C ALA A 269 -2.56 -14.48 5.40
N GLY A 270 -3.81 -14.93 5.38
CA GLY A 270 -4.35 -15.74 4.28
C GLY A 270 -4.39 -15.01 2.96
N GLU A 271 -4.83 -13.72 2.96
CA GLU A 271 -4.80 -12.87 1.75
C GLU A 271 -3.36 -12.64 1.26
N VAL A 272 -2.42 -12.37 2.17
CA VAL A 272 -1.00 -12.24 1.79
C VAL A 272 -0.49 -13.52 1.11
N SER A 273 -0.86 -14.71 1.60
CA SER A 273 -0.45 -15.97 0.97
C SER A 273 -1.14 -16.22 -0.38
N LEU A 274 -2.35 -15.72 -0.58
CA LEU A 274 -3.02 -15.72 -1.88
C LEU A 274 -2.29 -14.78 -2.87
N CYS A 275 -1.95 -13.57 -2.45
CA CYS A 275 -1.15 -12.62 -3.24
C CYS A 275 0.20 -13.22 -3.65
N ASP A 276 0.92 -13.84 -2.70
CA ASP A 276 2.18 -14.55 -2.94
C ASP A 276 2.03 -15.63 -4.02
N THR A 277 0.95 -16.42 -3.94
CA THR A 277 0.70 -17.52 -4.89
C THR A 277 0.52 -17.01 -6.32
N TRP A 278 -0.31 -15.98 -6.51
CA TRP A 278 -0.58 -15.44 -7.84
C TRP A 278 0.56 -14.60 -8.40
N PHE A 279 1.31 -13.91 -7.54
CA PHE A 279 2.59 -13.32 -7.92
C PHE A 279 3.57 -14.41 -8.41
N GLY A 280 3.70 -15.51 -7.68
CA GLY A 280 4.54 -16.64 -8.07
C GLY A 280 4.13 -17.22 -9.42
N PHE A 281 2.83 -17.37 -9.66
CA PHE A 281 2.30 -17.82 -10.94
C PHE A 281 2.71 -16.87 -12.08
N PHE A 282 2.58 -15.56 -11.87
CA PHE A 282 3.04 -14.56 -12.84
C PHE A 282 4.54 -14.68 -13.14
N ILE A 283 5.38 -14.80 -12.11
CA ILE A 283 6.84 -14.97 -12.29
C ILE A 283 7.18 -16.24 -13.07
N GLU A 284 6.51 -17.35 -12.79
CA GLU A 284 6.72 -18.60 -13.50
C GLU A 284 6.29 -18.51 -14.98
N GLU A 285 5.21 -17.78 -15.30
CA GLU A 285 4.83 -17.54 -16.70
C GLU A 285 5.87 -16.67 -17.44
N LEU A 286 6.46 -15.65 -16.77
CA LEU A 286 7.57 -14.87 -17.36
C LEU A 286 8.80 -15.75 -17.65
N LYS A 287 9.11 -16.70 -16.76
CA LYS A 287 10.20 -17.68 -16.95
C LYS A 287 9.91 -18.60 -18.12
N LYS A 288 8.70 -19.16 -18.24
CA LYS A 288 8.28 -20.02 -19.35
C LYS A 288 8.39 -19.31 -20.71
N MET A 289 8.11 -18.02 -20.75
CA MET A 289 8.24 -17.18 -21.95
C MET A 289 9.68 -16.71 -22.20
N ASN A 290 10.66 -17.11 -21.38
CA ASN A 290 12.07 -16.69 -21.44
C ASN A 290 12.27 -15.15 -21.41
N ILE A 291 11.44 -14.42 -20.71
CA ILE A 291 11.53 -12.97 -20.59
C ILE A 291 11.89 -12.51 -19.17
N TYR A 292 11.85 -13.41 -18.18
CA TYR A 292 12.13 -13.10 -16.79
C TYR A 292 13.53 -12.52 -16.60
N ASP A 293 14.57 -13.19 -17.14
CA ASP A 293 15.97 -12.78 -16.93
C ASP A 293 16.23 -11.34 -17.41
N ASP A 294 15.67 -10.96 -18.56
CA ASP A 294 15.86 -9.64 -19.19
C ASP A 294 14.86 -8.57 -18.72
N SER A 295 14.04 -8.89 -17.72
CA SER A 295 13.05 -7.97 -17.19
C SER A 295 13.55 -7.24 -15.94
N LEU A 296 13.20 -5.96 -15.84
CA LEU A 296 13.27 -5.17 -14.62
C LEU A 296 11.94 -5.34 -13.88
N ILE A 297 11.96 -5.86 -12.65
CA ILE A 297 10.74 -6.12 -11.89
C ILE A 297 10.86 -5.46 -10.51
N PHE A 298 9.88 -4.62 -10.17
CA PHE A 298 9.68 -4.08 -8.84
C PHE A 298 8.57 -4.86 -8.13
N LEU A 299 8.80 -5.25 -6.88
CA LEU A 299 7.78 -5.70 -5.95
C LEU A 299 7.78 -4.75 -4.77
N ILE A 300 6.67 -4.06 -4.57
CA ILE A 300 6.51 -3.04 -3.52
C ILE A 300 5.13 -3.12 -2.88
N SER A 301 5.00 -2.48 -1.73
CA SER A 301 3.70 -2.06 -1.19
C SER A 301 3.57 -0.54 -1.23
N ASP A 302 2.35 -0.05 -1.22
CA ASP A 302 2.09 1.39 -1.01
C ASP A 302 2.23 1.77 0.46
N HIS A 303 1.64 1.02 1.39
CA HIS A 303 1.74 1.14 2.85
C HIS A 303 1.30 -0.17 3.51
N GLY A 304 1.31 -0.21 4.84
CA GLY A 304 0.79 -1.32 5.62
C GLY A 304 -0.62 -1.04 6.21
N HIS A 305 -0.93 -1.75 7.31
CA HIS A 305 -2.24 -1.68 7.97
C HIS A 305 -2.11 -2.10 9.45
N SER A 306 -2.70 -1.35 10.39
CA SER A 306 -2.75 -1.77 11.80
C SER A 306 -3.85 -2.80 12.02
N ILE A 307 -3.49 -3.95 12.61
CA ILE A 307 -4.42 -5.06 12.91
C ILE A 307 -4.34 -5.40 14.40
N GLY A 308 -4.51 -4.36 15.24
CA GLY A 308 -4.51 -4.45 16.70
C GLY A 308 -3.15 -4.17 17.35
N GLU A 309 -2.11 -3.88 16.59
CA GLU A 309 -0.85 -3.35 17.12
C GLU A 309 -1.08 -1.90 17.60
N HIS A 310 -0.37 -1.51 18.65
CA HIS A 310 -0.50 -0.17 19.27
C HIS A 310 -1.96 0.23 19.56
N ASP A 311 -2.80 -0.78 19.90
CA ASP A 311 -4.22 -0.62 20.21
C ASP A 311 -5.05 0.01 19.08
N ALA A 312 -4.67 -0.20 17.82
CA ALA A 312 -5.35 0.35 16.67
C ALA A 312 -5.72 -0.70 15.62
N THR A 313 -6.79 -0.44 14.89
CA THR A 313 -7.13 -1.13 13.63
C THR A 313 -7.40 -0.10 12.54
N GLY A 314 -6.94 -0.39 11.32
CA GLY A 314 -7.10 0.52 10.19
C GLY A 314 -5.91 1.44 9.96
N LYS A 315 -6.10 2.40 9.08
CA LYS A 315 -5.11 3.43 8.71
C LYS A 315 -5.50 4.75 9.38
N ILE A 316 -4.87 5.06 10.52
CA ILE A 316 -5.21 6.22 11.35
C ILE A 316 -4.08 7.25 11.28
N PRO A 317 -4.35 8.52 10.95
CA PRO A 317 -3.31 9.54 10.74
C PRO A 317 -2.35 9.74 11.91
N SER A 318 -2.83 9.63 13.15
CA SER A 318 -1.99 9.73 14.35
C SER A 318 -1.20 8.46 14.70
N HIS A 319 -1.36 7.37 13.93
CA HIS A 319 -0.77 6.05 14.18
C HIS A 319 0.19 5.64 13.06
N LEU A 320 1.21 6.48 12.80
CA LEU A 320 2.25 6.24 11.80
C LEU A 320 3.33 5.27 12.34
N TYR A 321 2.90 4.11 12.85
CA TYR A 321 3.75 3.07 13.40
C TYR A 321 4.29 2.11 12.32
N PRO A 322 5.28 1.25 12.65
CA PRO A 322 5.92 0.36 11.67
C PRO A 322 4.94 -0.49 10.85
N GLU A 323 3.89 -1.03 11.48
CA GLU A 323 2.87 -1.83 10.77
C GLU A 323 2.11 -1.07 9.67
N LEU A 324 2.18 0.26 9.68
CA LEU A 324 1.56 1.11 8.66
C LEU A 324 2.58 1.66 7.65
N VAL A 325 3.81 1.93 8.08
CA VAL A 325 4.79 2.67 7.27
C VAL A 325 5.98 1.84 6.79
N ASP A 326 6.30 0.71 7.41
CA ASP A 326 7.37 -0.17 6.96
C ASP A 326 6.86 -1.07 5.83
N ILE A 327 7.41 -0.91 4.63
CA ILE A 327 6.96 -1.63 3.44
C ILE A 327 8.04 -2.54 2.85
N PRO A 328 7.66 -3.64 2.18
CA PRO A 328 8.59 -4.39 1.35
C PRO A 328 8.95 -3.59 0.10
N PHE A 329 10.22 -3.66 -0.30
CA PHE A 329 10.72 -3.05 -1.52
C PHE A 329 11.84 -3.91 -2.10
N MET A 330 11.58 -4.53 -3.25
CA MET A 330 12.50 -5.42 -3.94
C MET A 330 12.63 -5.02 -5.40
N ILE A 331 13.84 -5.07 -5.92
CA ILE A 331 14.15 -4.80 -7.34
C ILE A 331 14.88 -6.00 -7.92
N LYS A 332 14.28 -6.67 -8.91
CA LYS A 332 14.96 -7.64 -9.77
C LYS A 332 15.54 -6.91 -10.98
N PRO A 333 16.87 -6.77 -11.09
CA PRO A 333 17.50 -6.10 -12.22
C PRO A 333 17.27 -6.85 -13.54
N PRO A 334 17.32 -6.16 -14.71
CA PRO A 334 17.37 -6.82 -16.01
C PRO A 334 18.72 -7.52 -16.16
N HIS A 335 18.77 -8.75 -16.45
CA HIS A 335 19.92 -9.69 -16.53
C HIS A 335 19.99 -10.63 -15.32
N LYS A 336 20.72 -11.73 -15.48
CA LYS A 336 20.95 -12.70 -14.40
C LYS A 336 21.64 -12.00 -13.25
N PHE A 337 20.91 -11.74 -12.21
CA PHE A 337 21.38 -11.19 -10.96
C PHE A 337 21.37 -12.28 -9.89
N LYS A 338 22.45 -12.41 -9.14
CA LYS A 338 22.54 -13.36 -8.05
C LYS A 338 22.35 -12.62 -6.73
N GLY A 339 21.14 -12.60 -6.27
CA GLY A 339 20.76 -12.07 -4.96
C GLY A 339 20.58 -13.16 -3.89
N PRO A 340 19.94 -12.83 -2.75
CA PRO A 340 19.51 -11.47 -2.45
C PRO A 340 20.69 -10.55 -2.10
N LYS A 341 20.69 -9.31 -2.62
CA LYS A 341 21.57 -8.24 -2.12
C LYS A 341 20.76 -7.41 -1.13
N LEU A 342 21.12 -7.47 0.15
CA LEU A 342 20.45 -6.72 1.21
C LEU A 342 21.03 -5.32 1.35
N ILE A 343 20.19 -4.30 1.27
CA ILE A 343 20.54 -2.91 1.53
C ILE A 343 19.89 -2.51 2.87
N GLU A 344 20.74 -2.36 3.89
CA GLU A 344 20.31 -2.17 5.29
C GLU A 344 20.37 -0.71 5.75
N LYS A 345 21.18 0.13 5.09
CA LYS A 345 21.45 1.49 5.57
C LYS A 345 20.65 2.56 4.85
N THR A 346 20.39 2.38 3.56
CA THR A 346 19.75 3.39 2.72
C THR A 346 18.25 3.43 2.93
N TYR A 347 17.72 4.60 3.25
CA TYR A 347 16.29 4.87 3.26
C TYR A 347 15.78 5.08 1.84
N VAL A 348 14.70 4.38 1.48
CA VAL A 348 14.08 4.47 0.15
C VAL A 348 12.60 4.79 0.23
N TYR A 349 12.09 5.42 -0.82
CA TYR A 349 10.69 5.76 -0.97
C TYR A 349 10.06 5.13 -2.21
N ASN A 350 8.74 5.05 -2.24
CA ASN A 350 7.99 4.58 -3.40
C ASN A 350 8.29 5.39 -4.68
N HIS A 351 8.51 6.70 -4.56
CA HIS A 351 8.79 7.56 -5.72
C HIS A 351 10.23 7.44 -6.25
N ASP A 352 11.08 6.62 -5.63
CA ASP A 352 12.41 6.29 -6.16
C ASP A 352 12.33 5.36 -7.40
N ILE A 353 11.15 4.81 -7.71
CA ILE A 353 10.93 3.91 -8.86
C ILE A 353 11.25 4.59 -10.19
N LEU A 354 10.71 5.77 -10.46
CA LEU A 354 10.93 6.45 -11.75
C LEU A 354 12.40 6.83 -12.00
N PRO A 355 13.12 7.52 -11.08
CA PRO A 355 14.53 7.75 -11.25
C PRO A 355 15.34 6.46 -11.39
N THR A 356 14.97 5.37 -10.70
CA THR A 356 15.62 4.06 -10.83
C THR A 356 15.39 3.44 -12.21
N ILE A 357 14.19 3.52 -12.77
CA ILE A 357 13.95 3.08 -14.16
C ILE A 357 14.84 3.86 -15.13
N PHE A 358 14.96 5.18 -14.97
CA PHE A 358 15.84 6.01 -15.79
C PHE A 358 17.31 5.60 -15.65
N GLY A 359 17.77 5.25 -14.45
CA GLY A 359 19.12 4.71 -14.22
C GLY A 359 19.36 3.41 -15.00
N PHE A 360 18.42 2.44 -14.95
CA PHE A 360 18.51 1.21 -15.74
C PHE A 360 18.44 1.45 -17.26
N LEU A 361 17.81 2.54 -17.69
CA LEU A 361 17.82 2.96 -19.09
C LEU A 361 19.07 3.75 -19.48
N GLN A 362 20.02 3.93 -18.56
CA GLN A 362 21.22 4.78 -18.73
C GLN A 362 20.88 6.22 -19.12
N LYS A 363 19.79 6.74 -18.56
CA LYS A 363 19.30 8.10 -18.75
C LYS A 363 19.57 8.95 -17.53
N LYS A 364 19.85 10.23 -17.74
CA LYS A 364 19.90 11.18 -16.63
C LYS A 364 18.54 11.29 -15.95
N LYS A 365 18.54 11.27 -14.61
CA LYS A 365 17.36 11.61 -13.80
C LYS A 365 16.84 12.98 -14.22
N LEU A 366 15.55 13.12 -14.42
CA LEU A 366 14.91 14.40 -14.70
C LEU A 366 14.84 15.26 -13.43
N ASP A 367 15.02 16.56 -13.58
CA ASP A 367 15.03 17.48 -12.44
C ASP A 367 13.69 17.54 -11.68
N VAL A 368 12.60 17.11 -12.33
CA VAL A 368 11.27 17.00 -11.72
C VAL A 368 11.15 15.80 -10.76
N PHE A 369 12.00 14.79 -10.89
CA PHE A 369 11.96 13.63 -10.00
C PHE A 369 12.63 13.94 -8.66
N GLU A 370 11.86 13.80 -7.59
CA GLU A 370 12.34 14.05 -6.21
C GLU A 370 12.95 12.80 -5.56
N GLY A 371 12.84 11.64 -6.22
CA GLY A 371 13.44 10.38 -5.79
C GLY A 371 14.92 10.24 -6.13
N ILE A 372 15.54 9.16 -5.62
CA ILE A 372 16.92 8.76 -5.92
C ILE A 372 16.97 7.57 -6.89
N ASP A 373 18.07 7.43 -7.61
CA ASP A 373 18.31 6.31 -8.51
C ASP A 373 18.90 5.12 -7.73
N LEU A 374 18.13 4.03 -7.61
CA LEU A 374 18.53 2.82 -6.91
C LEU A 374 19.24 1.80 -7.83
N SER A 375 19.35 2.07 -9.14
CA SER A 375 20.04 1.18 -10.08
C SER A 375 21.54 1.03 -9.77
N VAL A 376 22.11 2.01 -9.09
CA VAL A 376 23.53 2.01 -8.64
C VAL A 376 23.86 0.84 -7.71
N PHE A 377 22.87 0.28 -7.01
CA PHE A 377 23.08 -0.88 -6.13
C PHE A 377 23.29 -2.21 -6.88
N VAL A 378 23.08 -2.27 -8.19
CA VAL A 378 23.41 -3.44 -9.01
C VAL A 378 24.92 -3.63 -9.11
N GLU A 379 25.63 -2.54 -9.34
CA GLU A 379 27.10 -2.49 -9.36
C GLU A 379 27.55 -2.04 -7.96
N GLU A 380 28.59 -2.64 -7.39
CA GLU A 380 29.09 -2.31 -6.05
C GLU A 380 29.63 -0.86 -5.91
N LYS A 381 28.94 0.10 -6.48
CA LYS A 381 29.23 1.53 -6.44
C LYS A 381 28.46 2.25 -5.32
N ASP A 382 28.45 1.67 -4.13
CA ASP A 382 27.77 2.21 -2.95
C ASP A 382 28.16 3.66 -2.56
N GLN A 383 29.16 4.23 -3.25
CA GLN A 383 29.72 5.56 -2.95
C GLN A 383 29.03 6.74 -3.67
N LEU A 384 28.04 6.53 -4.51
CA LEU A 384 27.44 7.58 -5.36
C LEU A 384 26.01 8.00 -4.97
N ILE A 385 25.52 7.55 -3.83
CA ILE A 385 24.14 7.86 -3.43
C ILE A 385 24.16 9.12 -2.57
N GLU A 386 23.24 10.05 -2.88
CA GLU A 386 22.85 11.09 -1.95
C GLU A 386 22.39 10.41 -0.66
N ASP A 387 23.14 10.60 0.44
CA ASP A 387 22.83 9.98 1.74
C ASP A 387 21.49 10.52 2.27
N ARG A 388 20.42 9.78 2.03
CA ARG A 388 19.16 10.02 2.71
C ARG A 388 19.27 9.44 4.13
N ASN A 389 19.52 10.33 5.10
CA ASN A 389 19.77 9.94 6.49
C ASN A 389 18.49 9.84 7.35
N TYR A 390 17.36 10.24 6.82
CA TYR A 390 16.06 10.14 7.47
C TYR A 390 14.94 10.06 6.43
N VAL A 391 13.76 9.72 6.89
CA VAL A 391 12.52 9.78 6.12
C VAL A 391 11.47 10.60 6.84
N THR A 392 10.58 11.20 6.05
CA THR A 392 9.33 11.80 6.53
C THR A 392 8.17 11.12 5.81
N CYS A 393 7.07 10.91 6.51
CA CYS A 393 5.85 10.36 5.93
C CYS A 393 4.65 11.17 6.43
N GLY A 394 3.91 11.79 5.50
CA GLY A 394 2.73 12.58 5.83
C GLY A 394 1.44 11.78 5.77
N PHE A 395 0.54 11.94 6.74
CA PHE A 395 -0.82 11.46 6.67
C PHE A 395 -1.81 12.49 7.25
N GLY A 396 -2.53 13.17 6.38
CA GLY A 396 -3.39 14.28 6.80
C GLY A 396 -2.59 15.38 7.48
N ALA A 397 -2.97 15.74 8.69
CA ALA A 397 -2.29 16.75 9.52
C ALA A 397 -1.25 16.14 10.48
N TYR A 398 -0.78 14.92 10.20
CA TYR A 398 0.26 14.24 10.98
C TYR A 398 1.45 13.91 10.10
N THR A 399 2.63 13.94 10.70
CA THR A 399 3.87 13.58 10.03
C THR A 399 4.72 12.69 10.93
N LEU A 400 5.27 11.63 10.33
CA LEU A 400 6.34 10.85 10.91
C LEU A 400 7.68 11.42 10.43
N TYR A 401 8.62 11.58 11.34
CA TYR A 401 10.06 11.63 11.08
C TYR A 401 10.70 10.35 11.59
N LYS A 402 11.64 9.78 10.85
CA LYS A 402 12.41 8.63 11.31
C LYS A 402 13.83 8.66 10.77
N ASP A 403 14.80 8.48 11.68
CA ASP A 403 16.19 8.14 11.39
C ASP A 403 16.64 6.89 12.17
N ASP A 404 17.94 6.63 12.26
CA ASP A 404 18.47 5.45 12.97
C ASP A 404 18.46 5.63 14.50
N SER A 405 18.25 6.85 14.99
CA SER A 405 18.25 7.16 16.41
C SER A 405 16.85 7.36 16.98
N TYR A 406 15.98 8.00 16.21
CA TYR A 406 14.65 8.40 16.70
C TYR A 406 13.56 8.22 15.65
N ALA A 407 12.35 7.99 16.14
CA ALA A 407 11.11 8.16 15.38
C ALA A 407 10.19 9.14 16.13
N LEU A 408 9.74 10.18 15.43
CA LEU A 408 8.80 11.19 15.96
C LEU A 408 7.50 11.14 15.15
N ILE A 409 6.39 10.80 15.79
CA ILE A 409 5.05 10.99 15.24
C ILE A 409 4.51 12.29 15.81
N THR A 410 4.18 13.26 14.97
CA THR A 410 3.68 14.57 15.41
C THR A 410 2.49 15.03 14.60
N SER A 411 1.54 15.73 15.25
CA SER A 411 0.64 16.61 14.50
C SER A 411 1.42 17.81 13.96
N ASN A 412 1.00 18.34 12.82
CA ASN A 412 1.70 19.46 12.18
C ASN A 412 1.60 20.78 12.95
N ASP A 413 0.70 20.87 13.95
CA ASP A 413 0.57 21.97 14.91
C ASP A 413 1.28 21.71 16.25
N LYS A 414 1.99 20.58 16.39
CA LYS A 414 2.66 20.10 17.61
C LYS A 414 1.74 19.77 18.79
N SER A 415 0.43 19.80 18.66
CA SER A 415 -0.50 19.49 19.76
C SER A 415 -0.47 18.01 20.18
N TYR A 416 0.07 17.15 19.33
CA TYR A 416 0.28 15.73 19.58
C TYR A 416 1.70 15.34 19.17
N GLN A 417 2.44 14.72 20.07
CA GLN A 417 3.79 14.20 19.78
C GLN A 417 4.01 12.88 20.52
N LYS A 418 4.63 11.93 19.83
CA LYS A 418 5.20 10.71 20.40
C LYS A 418 6.60 10.51 19.85
N LEU A 419 7.56 10.24 20.73
CA LEU A 419 8.97 10.06 20.40
C LEU A 419 9.45 8.69 20.87
N PHE A 420 10.16 7.99 20.00
CA PHE A 420 10.71 6.65 20.26
C PHE A 420 12.22 6.63 20.03
N ASP A 421 12.96 5.98 20.95
CA ASP A 421 14.42 5.77 20.85
C ASP A 421 14.67 4.46 20.08
N MET A 422 15.02 4.56 18.82
CA MET A 422 15.20 3.42 17.91
C MET A 422 16.36 2.51 18.30
N THR A 423 17.27 2.98 19.16
CA THR A 423 18.40 2.16 19.64
C THR A 423 18.01 1.22 20.78
N LYS A 424 16.83 1.40 21.39
CA LYS A 424 16.35 0.66 22.58
C LYS A 424 14.94 0.10 22.42
N ASP A 425 14.17 0.61 21.49
CA ASP A 425 12.74 0.31 21.34
C ASP A 425 12.38 0.16 19.85
N GLU A 426 12.78 -0.98 19.25
CA GLU A 426 12.51 -1.28 17.83
C GLU A 426 11.01 -1.36 17.52
N ASP A 427 10.18 -1.71 18.51
CA ASP A 427 8.74 -1.90 18.37
C ASP A 427 7.92 -0.64 18.69
N TRP A 428 8.55 0.49 19.03
CA TRP A 428 7.93 1.79 19.34
C TRP A 428 6.88 1.73 20.45
N ASN A 429 7.18 0.99 21.52
CA ASN A 429 6.26 0.82 22.66
C ASN A 429 6.41 1.89 23.74
N ILE A 430 7.56 2.56 23.81
CA ILE A 430 7.93 3.48 24.91
C ILE A 430 7.99 4.90 24.41
N ASP A 431 6.91 5.65 24.62
CA ASP A 431 6.86 7.08 24.29
C ASP A 431 7.68 7.91 25.28
N ILE A 432 8.76 8.52 24.79
CA ILE A 432 9.67 9.38 25.57
C ILE A 432 9.52 10.88 25.26
N ALA A 433 8.49 11.30 24.52
CA ALA A 433 8.33 12.70 24.09
C ALA A 433 8.30 13.69 25.25
N LYS A 434 7.57 13.37 26.32
CA LYS A 434 7.44 14.25 27.51
C LYS A 434 8.76 14.52 28.22
N SER A 435 9.68 13.54 28.21
CA SER A 435 11.00 13.67 28.86
C SER A 435 12.08 14.24 27.93
N ASN A 436 11.80 14.37 26.63
CA ASN A 436 12.74 14.82 25.61
C ASN A 436 12.15 15.90 24.66
N PRO A 437 11.62 17.02 25.22
CA PRO A 437 10.97 18.05 24.40
C PRO A 437 11.93 18.73 23.42
N ASP A 438 13.21 18.87 23.77
CA ASP A 438 14.22 19.47 22.90
C ASP A 438 14.48 18.61 21.66
N VAL A 439 14.54 17.27 21.83
CA VAL A 439 14.66 16.32 20.70
C VAL A 439 13.42 16.43 19.80
N CYS A 440 12.22 16.44 20.38
CA CYS A 440 10.98 16.62 19.61
C CYS A 440 11.02 17.91 18.77
N ASN A 441 11.48 19.02 19.35
CA ASN A 441 11.59 20.29 18.63
C ASN A 441 12.64 20.23 17.51
N GLU A 442 13.83 19.65 17.75
CA GLU A 442 14.87 19.48 16.74
C GLU A 442 14.34 18.67 15.54
N LEU A 443 13.72 17.52 15.80
CA LEU A 443 13.20 16.65 14.74
C LEU A 443 12.02 17.30 13.99
N TYR A 444 11.20 18.07 14.69
CA TYR A 444 10.13 18.83 14.05
C TYR A 444 10.66 19.91 13.10
N GLU A 445 11.75 20.60 13.44
CA GLU A 445 12.38 21.57 12.52
C GLU A 445 12.96 20.84 11.27
N LYS A 446 13.44 19.59 11.40
CA LYS A 446 13.82 18.78 10.24
C LYS A 446 12.60 18.44 9.36
N ILE A 447 11.45 18.11 9.95
CA ILE A 447 10.18 17.92 9.22
C ILE A 447 9.80 19.19 8.45
N LYS A 448 9.85 20.36 9.09
CA LYS A 448 9.54 21.65 8.45
C LYS A 448 10.47 21.96 7.29
N HIS A 449 11.76 21.73 7.49
CA HIS A 449 12.76 21.92 6.43
C HIS A 449 12.47 21.02 5.23
N ASP A 450 12.19 19.73 5.47
CA ASP A 450 11.83 18.77 4.41
C ASP A 450 10.52 19.16 3.70
N ALA A 451 9.56 19.71 4.42
CA ALA A 451 8.31 20.27 3.91
C ALA A 451 8.45 21.66 3.29
N LYS A 452 9.66 22.23 3.21
CA LYS A 452 9.91 23.60 2.71
C LYS A 452 9.07 24.65 3.43
N ASP A 453 8.87 24.50 4.75
CA ASP A 453 8.01 25.32 5.62
C ASP A 453 6.51 25.34 5.23
N ASP A 454 6.06 24.40 4.40
CA ASP A 454 4.69 24.35 3.86
C ASP A 454 3.87 23.19 4.43
N LEU A 455 4.01 22.93 5.74
CA LEU A 455 3.21 21.92 6.42
C LEU A 455 1.73 22.30 6.46
N LEU A 456 0.87 21.36 6.12
CA LEU A 456 -0.56 21.51 6.22
C LEU A 456 -1.01 21.53 7.67
N ILE A 457 -1.09 22.72 8.27
CA ILE A 457 -1.69 22.95 9.59
C ILE A 457 -3.19 23.10 9.40
N LYS A 458 -3.95 22.00 9.37
CA LYS A 458 -5.41 22.03 9.31
C LYS A 458 -6.00 21.32 10.51
N ASP A 459 -7.03 21.97 11.02
CA ASP A 459 -7.88 21.48 12.07
C ASP A 459 -8.34 20.05 11.79
N VAL A 460 -7.97 19.12 12.65
CA VAL A 460 -8.38 17.71 12.67
C VAL A 460 -9.91 17.55 12.69
N SER A 461 -10.63 18.62 13.02
CA SER A 461 -12.10 18.68 13.06
C SER A 461 -12.78 18.35 11.72
N LYS A 462 -12.10 18.51 10.56
CA LYS A 462 -12.70 18.12 9.27
C LYS A 462 -12.77 16.60 9.08
N PHE A 463 -11.83 15.84 9.62
CA PHE A 463 -11.94 14.37 9.64
C PHE A 463 -13.06 13.92 10.58
N LYS A 464 -13.22 14.62 11.71
CA LYS A 464 -14.38 14.45 12.60
C LYS A 464 -15.69 14.78 11.89
N ALA A 465 -15.73 15.81 11.05
CA ALA A 465 -16.92 16.17 10.28
C ALA A 465 -17.32 15.08 9.24
N VAL A 466 -16.37 14.36 8.65
CA VAL A 466 -16.65 13.20 7.78
C VAL A 466 -17.25 12.05 8.60
N LEU A 467 -16.69 11.76 9.77
CA LEU A 467 -17.25 10.77 10.69
C LEU A 467 -18.62 11.20 11.22
N ASP A 468 -18.81 12.48 11.53
CA ASP A 468 -20.07 13.02 12.01
C ASP A 468 -21.13 13.07 10.91
N TRP A 469 -20.77 13.44 9.68
CA TRP A 469 -21.64 13.34 8.51
C TRP A 469 -22.06 11.88 8.26
N TYR A 470 -21.14 10.93 8.38
CA TYR A 470 -21.43 9.51 8.27
C TYR A 470 -22.42 9.05 9.36
N ARG A 471 -22.25 9.53 10.59
CA ARG A 471 -23.16 9.28 11.71
C ARG A 471 -24.57 9.83 11.46
N GLU A 472 -24.66 10.99 10.81
CA GLU A 472 -25.95 11.65 10.52
C GLU A 472 -26.65 11.05 9.31
N SER A 473 -25.92 10.71 8.23
CA SER A 473 -26.42 10.12 7.00
C SER A 473 -27.02 8.73 7.20
N ASN A 474 -26.62 8.03 8.25
CA ASN A 474 -27.11 6.67 8.56
C ASN A 474 -28.18 6.63 9.66
N LYS A 475 -28.72 7.79 10.06
CA LYS A 475 -29.88 7.87 10.95
C LYS A 475 -31.22 7.75 10.21
N ILE A 476 -31.20 7.53 8.89
CA ILE A 476 -32.40 7.32 8.05
C ILE A 476 -32.67 5.83 7.85
#